data_a3cb824957952cfa4b67c381d68e4bc3
#
_entry.id   a3cb824957952cfa4b67c381d68e4bc3
#
_cell.length_a   1.000
_cell.length_b   1.000
_cell.length_c   1.000
_cell.angle_alpha   90.00
_cell.angle_beta   90.00
_cell.angle_gamma   90.00
#
_symmetry.space_group_name_H-M   'P 1'
#
loop_
_entity.id
_entity.type
_entity.pdbx_description
1 polymer ?
#
loop_
_entity_poly.entity_id
_entity_poly.type
_entity_poly.pdbx_seq_one_letter_code
_entity_poly.pdbx_strand_id
1 'polypeptide(L)'
;MRHAEVRRRDRMAEIEKFAAENEIPVQNAQLLNTALTHTSYANEHKNEVIHDNERLEFLGDAILDLVIGEYLFLRFPSWPEGELTRAKASVVCKPSCAECAAKFHVGDYLRLGRG
;
A
#
# COMPACT_ATOMS: atom_id res chain seq x y z
N MET A 1 -7.85 -22.87 17.67
CA MET A 1 -6.42 -22.47 17.64
C MET A 1 -5.71 -22.92 16.35
N ARG A 2 -5.85 -24.17 15.98
CA ARG A 2 -5.20 -24.74 14.79
C ARG A 2 -5.58 -24.02 13.48
N HIS A 3 -6.86 -23.65 13.33
CA HIS A 3 -7.34 -22.95 12.14
C HIS A 3 -6.77 -21.53 12.02
N ALA A 4 -6.60 -20.83 13.14
CA ALA A 4 -6.03 -19.48 13.15
C ALA A 4 -4.55 -19.51 12.75
N GLU A 5 -3.79 -20.51 13.21
CA GLU A 5 -2.39 -20.66 12.84
C GLU A 5 -2.22 -21.01 11.37
N VAL A 6 -3.06 -21.92 10.84
CA VAL A 6 -3.05 -22.29 9.43
C VAL A 6 -3.36 -21.08 8.57
N ARG A 7 -4.40 -20.29 8.93
CA ARG A 7 -4.74 -19.08 8.20
C ARG A 7 -3.61 -18.05 8.23
N ARG A 8 -2.92 -17.94 9.37
CA ARG A 8 -1.77 -17.04 9.50
C ARG A 8 -0.62 -17.44 8.57
N ARG A 9 -0.29 -18.74 8.54
CA ARG A 9 0.77 -19.25 7.66
C ARG A 9 0.42 -19.06 6.20
N ASP A 10 -0.83 -19.32 5.81
CA ASP A 10 -1.31 -19.15 4.44
C ASP A 10 -1.24 -17.68 4.05
N ARG A 11 -1.64 -16.79 4.96
CA ARG A 11 -1.57 -15.36 4.71
C ARG A 11 -0.12 -14.87 4.54
N MET A 12 0.79 -15.35 5.37
CA MET A 12 2.20 -14.96 5.24
C MET A 12 2.81 -15.48 3.93
N ALA A 13 2.42 -16.66 3.48
CA ALA A 13 2.83 -17.17 2.18
C ALA A 13 2.31 -16.29 1.03
N GLU A 14 1.08 -15.79 1.13
CA GLU A 14 0.52 -14.84 0.15
C GLU A 14 1.30 -13.54 0.12
N ILE A 15 1.67 -13.01 1.28
CA ILE A 15 2.44 -11.78 1.40
C ILE A 15 3.82 -11.94 0.76
N GLU A 16 4.48 -13.06 1.01
CA GLU A 16 5.77 -13.36 0.41
C GLU A 16 5.66 -13.49 -1.11
N LYS A 17 4.59 -14.09 -1.59
CA LYS A 17 4.32 -14.21 -3.03
C LYS A 17 4.12 -12.84 -3.66
N PHE A 18 3.31 -11.98 -3.05
CA PHE A 18 3.11 -10.61 -3.50
C PHE A 18 4.43 -9.85 -3.62
N ALA A 19 5.26 -9.94 -2.58
CA ALA A 19 6.56 -9.28 -2.57
C ALA A 19 7.47 -9.80 -3.67
N ALA A 20 7.52 -11.12 -3.85
CA ALA A 20 8.36 -11.74 -4.87
C ALA A 20 7.92 -11.36 -6.30
N GLU A 21 6.61 -11.39 -6.56
CA GLU A 21 6.06 -11.03 -7.86
C GLU A 21 6.34 -9.58 -8.24
N ASN A 22 6.41 -8.70 -7.25
CA ASN A 22 6.63 -7.26 -7.48
C ASN A 22 8.07 -6.82 -7.18
N GLU A 23 8.96 -7.76 -6.95
CA GLU A 23 10.37 -7.50 -6.66
C GLU A 23 10.57 -6.54 -5.49
N ILE A 24 9.72 -6.67 -4.46
CA ILE A 24 9.80 -5.86 -3.26
C ILE A 24 10.73 -6.55 -2.26
N PRO A 25 11.86 -5.92 -1.87
CA PRO A 25 12.73 -6.50 -0.85
C PRO A 25 12.07 -6.35 0.52
N VAL A 26 11.56 -7.46 1.04
CA VAL A 26 10.81 -7.46 2.30
C VAL A 26 11.73 -7.81 3.46
N GLN A 27 11.91 -6.87 4.38
CA GLN A 27 12.63 -7.10 5.63
C GLN A 27 11.66 -7.45 6.75
N ASN A 28 10.40 -7.02 6.64
CA ASN A 28 9.37 -7.24 7.65
C ASN A 28 8.05 -7.58 6.95
N ALA A 29 7.77 -8.87 6.80
CA ALA A 29 6.56 -9.36 6.15
C ALA A 29 5.29 -9.01 6.94
N GLN A 30 5.37 -8.91 8.27
CA GLN A 30 4.23 -8.49 9.10
C GLN A 30 3.82 -7.05 8.78
N LEU A 31 4.79 -6.18 8.55
CA LEU A 31 4.51 -4.79 8.20
C LEU A 31 3.83 -4.72 6.82
N LEU A 32 4.27 -5.51 5.86
CA LEU A 32 3.64 -5.56 4.55
C LEU A 32 2.21 -6.11 4.64
N ASN A 33 1.98 -7.11 5.49
CA ASN A 33 0.64 -7.61 5.75
C ASN A 33 -0.27 -6.52 6.34
N THR A 34 0.24 -5.74 7.28
CA THR A 34 -0.49 -4.60 7.84
C THR A 34 -0.81 -3.57 6.75
N ALA A 35 0.14 -3.28 5.87
CA ALA A 35 -0.08 -2.37 4.75
C ALA A 35 -1.22 -2.83 3.83
N LEU A 36 -1.39 -4.14 3.69
CA LEU A 36 -2.42 -4.75 2.85
C LEU A 36 -3.69 -5.14 3.63
N THR A 37 -3.93 -4.50 4.77
CA THR A 37 -5.11 -4.76 5.61
C THR A 37 -5.88 -3.47 5.83
N HIS A 38 -7.08 -3.37 5.26
CA HIS A 38 -7.95 -2.22 5.43
C HIS A 38 -8.66 -2.25 6.79
N THR A 39 -9.01 -1.08 7.30
CA THR A 39 -9.74 -0.91 8.57
C THR A 39 -11.03 -1.74 8.60
N SER A 40 -11.75 -1.83 7.49
CA SER A 40 -12.99 -2.61 7.42
C SER A 40 -12.78 -4.08 7.75
N TYR A 41 -11.66 -4.65 7.32
CA TYR A 41 -11.33 -6.03 7.65
C TYR A 41 -11.07 -6.20 9.16
N ALA A 42 -10.27 -5.30 9.74
CA ALA A 42 -9.99 -5.33 11.18
C ALA A 42 -11.28 -5.19 12.00
N ASN A 43 -12.20 -4.34 11.57
CA ASN A 43 -13.48 -4.12 12.24
C ASN A 43 -14.39 -5.36 12.22
N GLU A 44 -14.31 -6.18 11.18
CA GLU A 44 -15.08 -7.42 11.08
C GLU A 44 -14.44 -8.59 11.82
N HIS A 45 -13.21 -8.41 12.33
CA HIS A 45 -12.44 -9.46 13.01
C HIS A 45 -11.96 -8.98 14.38
N LYS A 46 -12.87 -8.32 15.15
CA LYS A 46 -12.52 -7.70 16.44
C LYS A 46 -12.06 -8.68 17.53
N ASN A 47 -12.39 -9.95 17.39
CA ASN A 47 -11.95 -11.00 18.30
C ASN A 47 -10.52 -11.49 18.01
N GLU A 48 -9.89 -10.95 16.98
CA GLU A 48 -8.49 -11.23 16.64
C GLU A 48 -7.68 -9.94 16.75
N VAL A 49 -6.38 -10.08 17.04
CA VAL A 49 -5.49 -8.91 17.07
C VAL A 49 -5.01 -8.65 15.64
N ILE A 50 -5.70 -7.74 14.96
CA ILE A 50 -5.42 -7.39 13.57
C ILE A 50 -5.11 -5.90 13.50
N HIS A 51 -3.94 -5.57 12.96
CA HIS A 51 -3.53 -4.20 12.72
C HIS A 51 -3.90 -3.80 11.29
N ASP A 52 -4.53 -2.64 11.14
CA ASP A 52 -4.88 -2.10 9.84
C ASP A 52 -3.82 -1.11 9.32
N ASN A 53 -4.02 -0.59 8.11
CA ASN A 53 -3.05 0.27 7.43
C ASN A 53 -3.27 1.77 7.62
N GLU A 54 -4.15 2.19 8.53
CA GLU A 54 -4.48 3.62 8.68
C GLU A 54 -3.26 4.52 8.91
N ARG A 55 -2.38 4.10 9.84
CA ARG A 55 -1.17 4.88 10.12
C ARG A 55 -0.15 4.81 8.99
N LEU A 56 -0.06 3.66 8.33
CA LEU A 56 0.82 3.50 7.17
C LEU A 56 0.35 4.32 5.98
N GLU A 57 -0.96 4.45 5.80
CA GLU A 57 -1.53 5.32 4.77
C GLU A 57 -1.11 6.77 4.97
N PHE A 58 -1.19 7.27 6.21
CA PHE A 58 -0.75 8.62 6.54
C PHE A 58 0.73 8.84 6.17
N LEU A 59 1.59 7.91 6.58
CA LEU A 59 3.02 8.00 6.28
C LEU A 59 3.29 7.81 4.79
N GLY A 60 2.58 6.87 4.18
CA GLY A 60 2.72 6.56 2.75
C GLY A 60 2.40 7.75 1.85
N ASP A 61 1.37 8.52 2.19
CA ASP A 61 1.02 9.73 1.44
C ASP A 61 2.17 10.73 1.45
N ALA A 62 2.82 10.93 2.59
CA ALA A 62 3.96 11.83 2.70
C ALA A 62 5.17 11.33 1.89
N ILE A 63 5.42 10.03 1.93
CA ILE A 63 6.50 9.41 1.17
C ILE A 63 6.24 9.52 -0.33
N LEU A 64 5.02 9.26 -0.77
CA LEU A 64 4.65 9.36 -2.17
C LEU A 64 4.82 10.80 -2.68
N ASP A 65 4.37 11.78 -1.90
CA ASP A 65 4.56 13.20 -2.22
C ASP A 65 6.04 13.54 -2.38
N LEU A 66 6.87 13.05 -1.48
CA LEU A 66 8.31 13.30 -1.54
C LEU A 66 8.95 12.67 -2.78
N VAL A 67 8.65 11.41 -3.05
CA VAL A 67 9.23 10.68 -4.19
C VAL A 67 8.83 11.31 -5.52
N ILE A 68 7.54 11.59 -5.69
CA ILE A 68 7.04 12.21 -6.93
C ILE A 68 7.55 13.66 -7.04
N GLY A 69 7.55 14.40 -5.94
CA GLY A 69 8.06 15.77 -5.91
C GLY A 69 9.52 15.83 -6.32
N GLU A 70 10.35 14.97 -5.77
CA GLU A 70 11.78 14.91 -6.12
C GLU A 70 11.97 14.55 -7.59
N TYR A 71 11.24 13.54 -8.07
CA TYR A 71 11.32 13.13 -9.47
C TYR A 71 11.00 14.29 -10.42
N LEU A 72 9.90 15.00 -10.17
CA LEU A 72 9.49 16.11 -11.01
C LEU A 72 10.49 17.29 -10.94
N PHE A 73 10.97 17.57 -9.74
CA PHE A 73 11.95 18.62 -9.52
C PHE A 73 13.21 18.39 -10.34
N LEU A 74 13.74 17.17 -10.32
CA LEU A 74 14.97 16.81 -11.03
C LEU A 74 14.75 16.66 -12.53
N ARG A 75 13.59 16.13 -12.93
CA ARG A 75 13.31 15.84 -14.34
C ARG A 75 12.94 17.07 -15.14
N PHE A 76 12.32 18.06 -14.50
CA PHE A 76 11.83 19.29 -15.16
C PHE A 76 12.38 20.55 -14.49
N PRO A 77 13.70 20.78 -14.60
CA PRO A 77 14.34 21.89 -13.86
C PRO A 77 13.89 23.28 -14.28
N SER A 78 13.27 23.41 -15.45
CA SER A 78 12.77 24.70 -15.94
C SER A 78 11.31 24.97 -15.57
N TRP A 79 10.61 24.01 -14.98
CA TRP A 79 9.20 24.21 -14.62
C TRP A 79 9.08 25.04 -13.33
N PRO A 80 8.19 26.04 -13.33
CA PRO A 80 7.90 26.80 -12.10
C PRO A 80 7.10 25.92 -11.11
N GLU A 81 7.08 26.35 -9.85
CA GLU A 81 6.42 25.62 -8.78
C GLU A 81 4.97 25.24 -9.11
N GLY A 82 4.20 26.15 -9.71
CA GLY A 82 2.80 25.87 -10.06
C GLY A 82 2.64 24.69 -11.00
N GLU A 83 3.54 24.56 -11.97
CA GLU A 83 3.53 23.43 -12.90
C GLU A 83 3.91 22.13 -12.20
N LEU A 84 4.92 22.17 -11.33
CA LEU A 84 5.34 21.02 -10.55
C LEU A 84 4.22 20.54 -9.63
N THR A 85 3.52 21.48 -8.98
CA THR A 85 2.41 21.18 -8.07
C THR A 85 1.25 20.54 -8.82
N ARG A 86 0.90 21.06 -10.00
CA ARG A 86 -0.19 20.50 -10.82
C ARG A 86 0.16 19.09 -11.31
N ALA A 87 1.40 18.89 -11.77
CA ALA A 87 1.85 17.60 -12.24
C ALA A 87 1.83 16.55 -11.11
N LYS A 88 2.30 16.95 -9.91
CA LYS A 88 2.25 16.06 -8.74
C LYS A 88 0.81 15.67 -8.40
N ALA A 89 -0.09 16.64 -8.37
CA ALA A 89 -1.50 16.38 -8.06
C ALA A 89 -2.13 15.42 -9.07
N SER A 90 -1.77 15.50 -10.35
CA SER A 90 -2.31 14.59 -11.36
C SER A 90 -1.79 13.17 -11.22
N VAL A 91 -0.59 12.99 -10.69
CA VAL A 91 0.01 11.66 -10.48
C VAL A 91 -0.51 11.01 -9.19
N VAL A 92 -0.64 11.78 -8.11
CA VAL A 92 -1.04 11.23 -6.81
C VAL A 92 -2.56 11.13 -6.63
N CYS A 93 -3.35 11.46 -7.65
CA CYS A 93 -4.80 11.36 -7.57
C CYS A 93 -5.29 9.91 -7.49
N LYS A 94 -6.52 9.71 -6.98
CA LYS A 94 -7.09 8.37 -6.79
C LYS A 94 -7.09 7.49 -8.04
N PRO A 95 -7.51 7.98 -9.24
CA PRO A 95 -7.48 7.15 -10.43
C PRO A 95 -6.08 6.65 -10.81
N SER A 96 -5.06 7.50 -10.70
CA SER A 96 -3.68 7.11 -11.00
C SER A 96 -3.16 6.10 -10.00
N CYS A 97 -3.46 6.28 -8.71
CA CYS A 97 -3.07 5.34 -7.67
C CYS A 97 -3.75 3.98 -7.86
N ALA A 98 -5.03 3.97 -8.24
CA ALA A 98 -5.76 2.74 -8.52
C ALA A 98 -5.16 1.99 -9.71
N GLU A 99 -4.77 2.72 -10.75
CA GLU A 99 -4.13 2.14 -11.92
C GLU A 99 -2.79 1.50 -11.57
N CYS A 100 -1.98 2.18 -10.76
CA CYS A 100 -0.71 1.62 -10.26
C CYS A 100 -0.96 0.38 -9.39
N ALA A 101 -1.93 0.44 -8.48
CA ALA A 101 -2.28 -0.69 -7.62
C ALA A 101 -2.67 -1.91 -8.45
N ALA A 102 -3.40 -1.71 -9.56
CA ALA A 102 -3.79 -2.79 -10.46
C ALA A 102 -2.57 -3.46 -11.10
N LYS A 103 -1.55 -2.69 -11.45
CA LYS A 103 -0.31 -3.23 -12.03
C LYS A 103 0.45 -4.12 -11.06
N PHE A 104 0.37 -3.84 -9.77
CA PHE A 104 1.00 -4.65 -8.72
C PHE A 104 0.08 -5.76 -8.19
N HIS A 105 -1.14 -5.88 -8.72
CA HIS A 105 -2.14 -6.83 -8.25
C HIS A 105 -2.50 -6.69 -6.77
N VAL A 106 -2.46 -5.45 -6.26
CA VAL A 106 -2.75 -5.15 -4.84
C VAL A 106 -4.12 -5.69 -4.42
N GLY A 107 -5.13 -5.55 -5.30
CA GLY A 107 -6.49 -5.98 -5.01
C GLY A 107 -6.61 -7.48 -4.70
N ASP A 108 -5.73 -8.30 -5.27
CA ASP A 108 -5.74 -9.75 -5.04
C ASP A 108 -5.23 -10.12 -3.64
N TYR A 109 -4.48 -9.23 -3.00
CA TYR A 109 -3.84 -9.49 -1.71
C TYR A 109 -4.38 -8.61 -0.58
N LEU A 110 -5.16 -7.59 -0.92
CA LEU A 110 -5.72 -6.65 0.05
C LEU A 110 -6.82 -7.31 0.87
N ARG A 111 -6.73 -7.22 2.20
CA ARG A 111 -7.80 -7.71 3.07
C ARG A 111 -8.81 -6.59 3.30
N LEU A 112 -10.00 -6.77 2.75
CA LEU A 112 -11.11 -5.84 2.87
C LEU A 112 -12.28 -6.50 3.61
N GLY A 113 -13.04 -5.71 4.36
CA GLY A 113 -14.30 -6.14 4.94
C GLY A 113 -15.37 -6.27 3.85
N ARG A 114 -16.46 -6.96 4.18
CA ARG A 114 -17.56 -7.22 3.26
C ARG A 114 -18.55 -6.06 3.17
N GLY A 115 -18.57 -5.23 4.20
CA GLY A 115 -19.49 -4.10 4.28
C GLY A 115 -18.94 -2.78 3.66
#